data_ec324b1cd270cf77bc5f9ca7476518b8
#
_entry.id   ec324b1cd270cf77bc5f9ca7476518b8
#
_cell.length_a   1.000
_cell.length_b   1.000
_cell.length_c   1.000
_cell.angle_alpha   90.00
_cell.angle_beta   90.00
_cell.angle_gamma   90.00
#
_symmetry.space_group_name_H-M   'P 1'
#
loop_
_entity.id
_entity.type
_entity.pdbx_description
1 polymer ?
#
loop_
_entity_poly.entity_id
_entity_poly.type
_entity_poly.pdbx_seq_one_letter_code
_entity_poly.pdbx_strand_id
1 'polypeptide(L)'
;MLYTSGTKQKKQLASQVFEWFASQTDLVNVNVEVFHTNLVDDGVFGWCEQSDDDEFLISIHNDLSVSDYIITLLHELVHVTQTLRGLFDDEEREQEAHELEHTLFVKYCLGN
;
A
#
# COMPACT_ATOMS: atom_id res chain seq x y z
N MET A 1 -3.58 9.54 8.22
CA MET A 1 -4.89 9.74 7.60
C MET A 1 -4.87 9.21 6.17
N LEU A 2 -5.94 8.58 5.73
CA LEU A 2 -6.06 8.02 4.38
C LEU A 2 -7.04 8.84 3.55
N TYR A 3 -6.63 9.20 2.34
CA TYR A 3 -7.52 9.70 1.29
C TYR A 3 -7.52 8.68 0.15
N THR A 4 -8.69 8.38 -0.39
CA THR A 4 -8.81 7.39 -1.45
C THR A 4 -9.84 7.82 -2.49
N SER A 5 -9.58 7.48 -3.75
CA SER A 5 -10.48 7.73 -4.88
C SER A 5 -11.06 6.42 -5.40
N GLY A 6 -11.97 6.51 -6.37
CA GLY A 6 -12.55 5.35 -7.03
C GLY A 6 -13.94 5.00 -6.54
N THR A 7 -14.37 3.76 -6.77
CA THR A 7 -15.69 3.29 -6.37
C THR A 7 -15.81 3.19 -4.85
N LYS A 8 -17.04 3.14 -4.37
CA LYS A 8 -17.32 2.95 -2.94
C LYS A 8 -16.66 1.68 -2.41
N GLN A 9 -16.69 0.58 -3.18
CA GLN A 9 -16.08 -0.69 -2.78
C GLN A 9 -14.57 -0.56 -2.65
N LYS A 10 -13.91 0.10 -3.60
CA LYS A 10 -12.45 0.31 -3.55
C LYS A 10 -12.07 1.20 -2.39
N LYS A 11 -12.81 2.28 -2.15
CA LYS A 11 -12.57 3.17 -1.01
C LYS A 11 -12.69 2.43 0.32
N GLN A 12 -13.72 1.60 0.46
CA GLN A 12 -13.95 0.83 1.67
C GLN A 12 -12.83 -0.18 1.88
N LEU A 13 -12.43 -0.89 0.85
CA LEU A 13 -11.36 -1.90 0.93
C LEU A 13 -10.02 -1.23 1.27
N ALA A 14 -9.70 -0.12 0.61
CA ALA A 14 -8.48 0.63 0.90
C ALA A 14 -8.45 1.09 2.37
N SER A 15 -9.56 1.59 2.87
CA SER A 15 -9.65 2.04 4.27
C SER A 15 -9.47 0.89 5.25
N GLN A 16 -10.09 -0.26 4.99
CA GLN A 16 -9.97 -1.44 5.85
C GLN A 16 -8.53 -1.95 5.92
N VAL A 17 -7.89 -2.07 4.75
CA VAL A 17 -6.50 -2.55 4.68
C VAL A 17 -5.56 -1.56 5.35
N PHE A 18 -5.72 -0.27 5.07
CA PHE A 18 -4.88 0.78 5.67
C PHE A 18 -5.01 0.80 7.20
N GLU A 19 -6.23 0.78 7.72
CA GLU A 19 -6.46 0.80 9.17
C GLU A 19 -5.86 -0.43 9.84
N TRP A 20 -6.03 -1.60 9.23
CA TRP A 20 -5.41 -2.82 9.75
C TRP A 20 -3.89 -2.71 9.76
N PHE A 21 -3.29 -2.29 8.63
CA PHE A 21 -1.85 -2.13 8.51
C PHE A 21 -1.31 -1.13 9.53
N ALA A 22 -1.98 0.00 9.70
CA ALA A 22 -1.59 1.01 10.67
C ALA A 22 -1.64 0.48 12.11
N SER A 23 -2.56 -0.45 12.40
CA SER A 23 -2.65 -1.07 13.72
C SER A 23 -1.52 -2.06 13.99
N GLN A 24 -0.89 -2.60 12.94
CA GLN A 24 0.21 -3.57 13.04
C GLN A 24 1.60 -2.92 12.99
N THR A 25 1.65 -1.62 12.69
CA THR A 25 2.90 -0.89 12.50
C THR A 25 2.83 0.46 13.23
N ASP A 26 3.96 1.19 13.24
CA ASP A 26 4.02 2.53 13.82
C ASP A 26 3.67 3.62 12.80
N LEU A 27 2.68 3.35 11.96
CA LEU A 27 2.28 4.28 10.90
C LEU A 27 1.38 5.38 11.46
N VAL A 28 1.96 6.31 12.21
CA VAL A 28 1.26 7.42 12.85
C VAL A 28 1.68 8.76 12.22
N ASN A 29 0.77 9.73 12.23
CA ASN A 29 1.01 11.09 11.72
C ASN A 29 1.44 11.12 10.24
N VAL A 30 0.90 10.18 9.44
CA VAL A 30 1.20 10.06 8.03
C VAL A 30 -0.08 10.22 7.23
N ASN A 31 0.00 10.95 6.12
CA ASN A 31 -1.08 11.09 5.17
C ASN A 31 -0.79 10.24 3.94
N VAL A 32 -1.71 9.35 3.60
CA VAL A 32 -1.60 8.48 2.43
C VAL A 32 -2.80 8.71 1.52
N GLU A 33 -2.52 9.00 0.25
CA GLU A 33 -3.55 9.08 -0.78
C GLU A 33 -3.44 7.82 -1.66
N VAL A 34 -4.57 7.15 -1.88
CA VAL A 34 -4.63 5.96 -2.73
C VAL A 34 -5.49 6.28 -3.94
N PHE A 35 -4.87 6.24 -5.12
CA PHE A 35 -5.54 6.45 -6.41
C PHE A 35 -5.64 5.14 -7.17
N HIS A 36 -6.74 4.99 -7.91
CA HIS A 36 -6.98 3.85 -8.78
C HIS A 36 -6.96 4.33 -10.22
N THR A 37 -6.05 3.81 -11.03
CA THR A 37 -5.85 4.24 -12.41
C THR A 37 -5.38 3.08 -13.27
N ASN A 38 -5.40 3.25 -14.58
CA ASN A 38 -4.92 2.22 -15.51
C ASN A 38 -3.41 2.27 -15.58
N LEU A 39 -2.75 1.22 -15.07
CA LEU A 39 -1.30 1.08 -15.05
C LEU A 39 -0.77 0.05 -16.05
N VAL A 40 -1.60 -0.38 -17.00
CA VAL A 40 -1.22 -1.39 -18.00
C VAL A 40 0.06 -0.97 -18.75
N ASP A 41 0.13 0.27 -19.20
CA ASP A 41 1.28 0.77 -19.95
C ASP A 41 2.54 0.90 -19.09
N ASP A 42 2.38 0.99 -17.77
CA ASP A 42 3.50 1.08 -16.83
C ASP A 42 4.03 -0.29 -16.42
N GLY A 43 3.29 -1.36 -16.71
CA GLY A 43 3.71 -2.72 -16.45
C GLY A 43 3.78 -3.10 -14.97
N VAL A 44 3.07 -2.37 -14.11
CA VAL A 44 3.05 -2.61 -12.66
C VAL A 44 1.62 -2.61 -12.14
N PHE A 45 1.40 -3.28 -11.00
CA PHE A 45 0.10 -3.25 -10.32
C PHE A 45 -0.07 -2.01 -9.44
N GLY A 46 1.02 -1.44 -8.99
CA GLY A 46 1.00 -0.24 -8.17
C GLY A 46 2.38 0.35 -7.98
N TRP A 47 2.41 1.56 -7.45
CA TRP A 47 3.64 2.19 -7.00
C TRP A 47 3.36 3.16 -5.87
N CYS A 48 4.43 3.57 -5.16
CA CYS A 48 4.38 4.49 -4.03
C CYS A 48 5.36 5.64 -4.26
N GLU A 49 4.90 6.85 -4.03
CA GLU A 49 5.72 8.06 -4.11
C GLU A 49 5.59 8.84 -2.81
N GLN A 50 6.69 9.45 -2.39
CA GLN A 50 6.66 10.40 -1.28
C GLN A 50 6.45 11.81 -1.84
N SER A 51 5.38 12.48 -1.44
CA SER A 51 5.06 13.84 -1.91
C SER A 51 5.54 14.91 -0.93
N ASP A 52 5.69 14.57 0.36
CA ASP A 52 6.25 15.45 1.39
C ASP A 52 6.76 14.55 2.53
N ASP A 53 7.36 15.11 3.55
CA ASP A 53 8.00 14.35 4.64
C ASP A 53 7.10 13.27 5.25
N ASP A 54 5.83 13.58 5.45
CA ASP A 54 4.85 12.66 6.01
C ASP A 54 3.64 12.45 5.09
N GLU A 55 3.81 12.69 3.80
CA GLU A 55 2.77 12.53 2.80
C GLU A 55 3.22 11.58 1.68
N PHE A 56 2.35 10.61 1.37
CA PHE A 56 2.62 9.57 0.39
C PHE A 56 1.45 9.43 -0.56
N LEU A 57 1.78 9.07 -1.81
CA LEU A 57 0.80 8.81 -2.84
C LEU A 57 1.02 7.38 -3.35
N ILE A 58 -0.03 6.58 -3.28
CA ILE A 58 -0.05 5.21 -3.79
C ILE A 58 -0.99 5.15 -4.97
N SER A 59 -0.51 4.63 -6.10
CA SER A 59 -1.33 4.37 -7.27
C SER A 59 -1.49 2.86 -7.43
N ILE A 60 -2.72 2.40 -7.65
CA ILE A 60 -3.03 0.99 -7.83
C ILE A 60 -3.80 0.81 -9.13
N HIS A 61 -3.44 -0.23 -9.89
CA HIS A 61 -4.16 -0.57 -11.12
C HIS A 61 -5.64 -0.80 -10.82
N ASN A 62 -6.50 -0.24 -11.68
CA ASN A 62 -7.94 -0.18 -11.42
C ASN A 62 -8.71 -1.47 -11.75
N ASP A 63 -8.05 -2.50 -12.27
CA ASP A 63 -8.69 -3.76 -12.68
C ASP A 63 -7.96 -4.96 -12.09
N LEU A 64 -7.93 -5.04 -10.76
CA LEU A 64 -7.32 -6.16 -10.03
C LEU A 64 -8.40 -6.96 -9.31
N SER A 65 -8.16 -8.26 -9.14
CA SER A 65 -8.96 -9.07 -8.23
C SER A 65 -8.82 -8.50 -6.80
N VAL A 66 -9.76 -8.86 -5.92
CA VAL A 66 -9.70 -8.41 -4.52
C VAL A 66 -8.39 -8.85 -3.86
N SER A 67 -7.95 -10.09 -4.08
CA SER A 67 -6.70 -10.59 -3.51
C SER A 67 -5.49 -9.82 -4.03
N ASP A 68 -5.39 -9.61 -5.33
CA ASP A 68 -4.29 -8.85 -5.92
C ASP A 68 -4.30 -7.40 -5.46
N TYR A 69 -5.47 -6.80 -5.29
CA TYR A 69 -5.61 -5.46 -4.75
C TYR A 69 -5.02 -5.36 -3.34
N ILE A 70 -5.43 -6.27 -2.47
CA ILE A 70 -4.97 -6.27 -1.07
C ILE A 70 -3.45 -6.46 -0.99
N ILE A 71 -2.93 -7.45 -1.74
CA ILE A 71 -1.48 -7.71 -1.77
C ILE A 71 -0.72 -6.49 -2.28
N THR A 72 -1.21 -5.88 -3.36
CA THR A 72 -0.57 -4.69 -3.94
C THR A 72 -0.57 -3.52 -2.96
N LEU A 73 -1.71 -3.25 -2.32
CA LEU A 73 -1.79 -2.16 -1.35
C LEU A 73 -0.85 -2.40 -0.16
N LEU A 74 -0.82 -3.62 0.37
CA LEU A 74 0.11 -3.97 1.46
C LEU A 74 1.57 -3.79 1.03
N HIS A 75 1.92 -4.21 -0.18
CA HIS A 75 3.26 -4.02 -0.73
C HIS A 75 3.66 -2.53 -0.75
N GLU A 76 2.76 -1.68 -1.25
CA GLU A 76 3.03 -0.23 -1.31
C GLU A 76 3.07 0.40 0.09
N LEU A 77 2.25 -0.06 1.02
CA LEU A 77 2.29 0.42 2.40
C LEU A 77 3.60 0.04 3.11
N VAL A 78 4.19 -1.12 2.78
CA VAL A 78 5.52 -1.47 3.27
C VAL A 78 6.55 -0.43 2.79
N HIS A 79 6.46 0.02 1.54
CA HIS A 79 7.34 1.06 1.03
C HIS A 79 7.21 2.37 1.81
N VAL A 80 6.01 2.73 2.26
CA VAL A 80 5.81 3.89 3.14
C VAL A 80 6.63 3.72 4.43
N THR A 81 6.52 2.57 5.09
CA THR A 81 7.27 2.33 6.34
C THR A 81 8.77 2.34 6.10
N GLN A 82 9.22 1.81 4.97
CA GLN A 82 10.65 1.80 4.61
C GLN A 82 11.19 3.22 4.48
N THR A 83 10.48 4.09 3.79
CA THR A 83 10.87 5.48 3.63
C THR A 83 10.95 6.17 4.99
N LEU A 84 9.96 5.97 5.85
CA LEU A 84 9.92 6.59 7.18
C LEU A 84 11.05 6.16 8.08
N ARG A 85 11.55 4.93 7.94
CA ARG A 85 12.68 4.45 8.74
C ARG A 85 14.03 4.61 8.05
N GLY A 86 14.07 5.27 6.87
CA GLY A 86 15.31 5.61 6.19
C GLY A 86 15.93 4.51 5.35
N LEU A 87 15.15 3.51 4.94
CA LEU A 87 15.63 2.47 4.04
C LEU A 87 15.39 2.90 2.58
N PHE A 88 16.46 3.23 1.87
CA PHE A 88 16.37 3.77 0.51
C PHE A 88 17.05 2.92 -0.58
N ASP A 89 17.67 1.80 -0.23
CA ASP A 89 18.25 0.89 -1.22
C ASP A 89 17.13 0.15 -1.95
N ASP A 90 17.02 0.33 -3.28
CA ASP A 90 15.91 -0.19 -4.06
C ASP A 90 15.83 -1.72 -4.00
N GLU A 91 16.95 -2.41 -4.07
CA GLU A 91 16.98 -3.88 -4.05
C GLU A 91 16.52 -4.41 -2.69
N GLU A 92 17.02 -3.84 -1.59
CA GLU A 92 16.60 -4.23 -0.24
C GLU A 92 15.13 -3.92 0.00
N ARG A 93 14.63 -2.78 -0.49
CA ARG A 93 13.23 -2.38 -0.36
C ARG A 93 12.31 -3.38 -1.05
N GLU A 94 12.61 -3.74 -2.29
CA GLU A 94 11.78 -4.68 -3.03
C GLU A 94 11.84 -6.08 -2.46
N GLN A 95 13.01 -6.54 -2.03
CA GLN A 95 13.14 -7.85 -1.40
C GLN A 95 12.29 -7.92 -0.13
N GLU A 96 12.39 -6.95 0.76
CA GLU A 96 11.61 -6.93 2.00
C GLU A 96 10.12 -6.86 1.70
N ALA A 97 9.70 -5.98 0.77
CA ALA A 97 8.29 -5.83 0.43
C ALA A 97 7.71 -7.13 -0.12
N HIS A 98 8.43 -7.82 -0.98
CA HIS A 98 7.98 -9.13 -1.51
C HIS A 98 7.88 -10.20 -0.42
N GLU A 99 8.82 -10.22 0.50
CA GLU A 99 8.80 -11.17 1.62
C GLU A 99 7.61 -10.89 2.55
N LEU A 100 7.35 -9.63 2.86
CA LEU A 100 6.31 -9.23 3.80
C LEU A 100 4.90 -9.24 3.23
N GLU A 101 4.73 -8.93 1.95
CA GLU A 101 3.39 -8.79 1.38
C GLU A 101 2.54 -10.04 1.56
N HIS A 102 3.13 -11.21 1.36
CA HIS A 102 2.40 -12.47 1.46
C HIS A 102 2.05 -12.79 2.93
N THR A 103 3.00 -12.61 3.82
CA THR A 103 2.77 -12.81 5.26
C THR A 103 1.69 -11.86 5.77
N LEU A 104 1.76 -10.60 5.37
CA LEU A 104 0.76 -9.60 5.76
C LEU A 104 -0.61 -9.92 5.19
N PHE A 105 -0.68 -10.36 3.94
CA PHE A 105 -1.94 -10.76 3.32
C PHE A 105 -2.62 -11.89 4.09
N VAL A 106 -1.86 -12.93 4.44
CA VAL A 106 -2.40 -14.05 5.22
C VAL A 106 -2.91 -13.58 6.58
N LYS A 107 -2.15 -12.76 7.28
CA LYS A 107 -2.58 -12.20 8.58
C LYS A 107 -3.83 -11.35 8.46
N TYR A 108 -3.91 -10.52 7.42
CA TYR A 108 -5.08 -9.69 7.17
C TYR A 108 -6.33 -10.55 6.95
N CYS A 109 -6.21 -11.58 6.12
CA CYS A 109 -7.33 -12.50 5.83
C CYS A 109 -7.79 -13.29 7.06
N LEU A 110 -6.88 -13.58 7.99
CA LEU A 110 -7.21 -14.28 9.24
C LEU A 110 -7.78 -13.33 10.31
N GLY A 111 -7.83 -12.03 10.04
CA GLY A 111 -8.38 -11.05 10.97
C GLY A 111 -7.45 -10.69 12.13
N ASN A 112 -6.17 -10.88 11.94
CA ASN A 112 -5.18 -10.58 13.00
C ASN A 112 -4.63 -9.16 12.89
#